data_301103214f3ba109889e101309d6c601
#
_entry.id   301103214f3ba109889e101309d6c601
#
_cell.length_a   1.000
_cell.length_b   1.000
_cell.length_c   1.000
_cell.angle_alpha   90.00
_cell.angle_beta   90.00
_cell.angle_gamma   90.00
#
_symmetry.space_group_name_H-M   'P 1'
#
loop_
_entity.id
_entity.type
_entity.pdbx_description
1 polymer ?
#
loop_
_entity_poly.entity_id
_entity_poly.type
_entity_poly.pdbx_seq_one_letter_code
_entity_poly.pdbx_strand_id
1 'polypeptide(L)'
;KLAFDMSHVPMDLVPYASFLAEILTIVDTTHYSYQELGNEISIETGGISATMDVMPTDVHEFLPMFILKTKCFYSNIKKAFDLLKEVAFESKLDNKKRLKEIIGQIYTNLKITLTETGHKSAANRAMSYFSEYAAYREAIQGITMYETVKKWYEDFDEEYDNIVNGLKEAAKMIFEKQNMTISYTGKEEAPEFMKAEVESFIEGLYEDQKQGEKVKVTCTKSNEGFATAGGVQYVACAGNFKDAGLEYTGALKVLQMIFSYEYLWIQIRVKGGAYGCMCSFSDQGDSMFVTYRDPNLSESYKVYDEAADYVADFDADDRDMKKYIIGTIGSMDMPMEAVDMGARSFHAYFLGKTEADLQKVRDQVLSCTQEDIRALAP
;
A
#
# COMPACT_ATOMS: atom_id res chain seq x y z
N LYS A 1 -11.76 9.38 8.19
CA LYS A 1 -11.18 8.03 8.24
C LYS A 1 -11.30 7.50 9.66
N LEU A 2 -11.76 6.27 9.78
CA LEU A 2 -11.70 5.46 10.98
C LEU A 2 -10.65 4.40 10.71
N ALA A 3 -9.51 4.49 11.37
CA ALA A 3 -8.37 3.61 11.17
C ALA A 3 -8.21 2.70 12.39
N PHE A 4 -8.04 1.41 12.15
CA PHE A 4 -7.91 0.40 13.19
C PHE A 4 -6.53 -0.26 13.06
N ASP A 5 -5.74 -0.21 14.14
CA ASP A 5 -4.45 -0.87 14.24
C ASP A 5 -4.63 -2.39 14.20
N MET A 6 -3.94 -3.03 13.27
CA MET A 6 -3.96 -4.49 13.08
C MET A 6 -2.68 -5.17 13.57
N SER A 7 -1.81 -4.48 14.28
CA SER A 7 -0.51 -5.02 14.72
C SER A 7 -0.63 -6.31 15.52
N HIS A 8 -1.79 -6.58 16.13
CA HIS A 8 -2.05 -7.78 16.94
C HIS A 8 -2.94 -8.82 16.25
N VAL A 9 -3.32 -8.58 15.00
CA VAL A 9 -4.07 -9.55 14.19
C VAL A 9 -3.11 -10.64 13.67
N PRO A 10 -3.34 -11.93 13.99
CA PRO A 10 -2.48 -13.01 13.55
C PRO A 10 -2.37 -13.12 12.03
N MET A 11 -1.20 -13.55 11.51
CA MET A 11 -0.94 -13.64 10.07
C MET A 11 -1.91 -14.55 9.31
N ASP A 12 -2.44 -15.57 9.93
CA ASP A 12 -3.44 -16.49 9.35
C ASP A 12 -4.82 -15.82 9.16
N LEU A 13 -5.11 -14.75 9.93
CA LEU A 13 -6.32 -13.94 9.76
C LEU A 13 -6.15 -12.77 8.77
N VAL A 14 -4.93 -12.41 8.41
CA VAL A 14 -4.66 -11.26 7.51
C VAL A 14 -5.32 -11.39 6.13
N PRO A 15 -5.34 -12.55 5.45
CA PRO A 15 -6.08 -12.71 4.20
C PRO A 15 -7.59 -12.48 4.34
N TYR A 16 -8.18 -12.90 5.47
CA TYR A 16 -9.60 -12.65 5.75
C TYR A 16 -9.89 -11.18 6.03
N ALA A 17 -8.98 -10.47 6.70
CA ALA A 17 -9.08 -9.03 6.89
C ALA A 17 -9.00 -8.28 5.55
N SER A 18 -8.11 -8.70 4.64
CA SER A 18 -8.05 -8.17 3.28
C SER A 18 -9.35 -8.42 2.52
N PHE A 19 -9.87 -9.65 2.59
CA PHE A 19 -11.14 -9.99 1.96
C PHE A 19 -12.31 -9.24 2.59
N LEU A 20 -12.31 -9.03 3.91
CA LEU A 20 -13.31 -8.19 4.60
C LEU A 20 -13.34 -6.77 4.04
N ALA A 21 -12.18 -6.15 3.81
CA ALA A 21 -12.11 -4.82 3.22
C ALA A 21 -12.75 -4.75 1.82
N GLU A 22 -12.63 -5.82 1.03
CA GLU A 22 -13.21 -5.89 -0.32
C GLU A 22 -14.75 -6.06 -0.30
N ILE A 23 -15.31 -6.72 0.74
CA ILE A 23 -16.72 -7.14 0.72
C ILE A 23 -17.68 -6.22 1.48
N LEU A 24 -17.21 -5.47 2.48
CA LEU A 24 -18.06 -4.73 3.43
C LEU A 24 -19.09 -3.79 2.78
N THR A 25 -18.81 -3.22 1.62
CA THR A 25 -19.74 -2.31 0.94
C THR A 25 -20.57 -2.98 -0.17
N ILE A 26 -20.37 -4.29 -0.38
CA ILE A 26 -20.99 -5.04 -1.48
C ILE A 26 -21.68 -6.33 -1.04
N VAL A 27 -21.88 -6.52 0.26
CA VAL A 27 -22.73 -7.59 0.84
C VAL A 27 -24.00 -6.97 1.42
N ASP A 28 -25.03 -7.82 1.61
CA ASP A 28 -26.24 -7.40 2.32
C ASP A 28 -25.91 -7.08 3.78
N THR A 29 -26.67 -6.20 4.36
CA THR A 29 -26.61 -5.88 5.80
C THR A 29 -27.93 -6.24 6.47
N THR A 30 -28.06 -5.93 7.75
CA THR A 30 -29.31 -6.21 8.49
C THR A 30 -30.49 -5.42 7.89
N HIS A 31 -30.26 -4.17 7.47
CA HIS A 31 -31.32 -3.25 7.07
C HIS A 31 -31.40 -2.99 5.55
N TYR A 32 -30.34 -3.35 4.80
CA TYR A 32 -30.26 -3.10 3.35
C TYR A 32 -29.80 -4.34 2.59
N SER A 33 -30.34 -4.56 1.40
CA SER A 33 -29.66 -5.36 0.39
C SER A 33 -28.40 -4.61 -0.07
N TYR A 34 -27.42 -5.31 -0.62
CA TYR A 34 -26.19 -4.66 -1.12
C TYR A 34 -26.45 -3.59 -2.19
N GLN A 35 -27.54 -3.73 -2.97
CA GLN A 35 -27.94 -2.75 -3.98
C GLN A 35 -28.52 -1.49 -3.33
N GLU A 36 -29.39 -1.65 -2.34
CA GLU A 36 -29.97 -0.54 -1.58
C GLU A 36 -28.87 0.19 -0.78
N LEU A 37 -27.95 -0.55 -0.14
CA LEU A 37 -26.80 0.03 0.55
C LEU A 37 -25.95 0.88 -0.38
N GLY A 38 -25.60 0.35 -1.57
CA GLY A 38 -24.83 1.08 -2.58
C GLY A 38 -25.54 2.36 -3.06
N ASN A 39 -26.86 2.32 -3.20
CA ASN A 39 -27.67 3.49 -3.55
C ASN A 39 -27.66 4.55 -2.43
N GLU A 40 -27.88 4.14 -1.18
CA GLU A 40 -27.86 5.04 -0.01
C GLU A 40 -26.47 5.69 0.15
N ILE A 41 -25.39 4.89 0.04
CA ILE A 41 -24.01 5.42 0.06
C ILE A 41 -23.81 6.49 -1.01
N SER A 42 -24.31 6.24 -2.23
CA SER A 42 -24.14 7.16 -3.37
C SER A 42 -24.96 8.45 -3.24
N ILE A 43 -26.15 8.38 -2.62
CA ILE A 43 -27.03 9.54 -2.41
C ILE A 43 -26.52 10.41 -1.26
N GLU A 44 -26.13 9.80 -0.17
CA GLU A 44 -25.87 10.49 1.10
C GLU A 44 -24.39 10.87 1.29
N THR A 45 -23.49 10.23 0.52
CA THR A 45 -22.05 10.42 0.69
C THR A 45 -21.33 10.54 -0.64
N GLY A 46 -20.06 10.91 -0.61
CA GLY A 46 -19.15 10.78 -1.77
C GLY A 46 -18.47 9.41 -1.86
N GLY A 47 -19.07 8.39 -1.25
CA GLY A 47 -18.60 7.01 -1.20
C GLY A 47 -18.15 6.60 0.21
N ILE A 48 -18.34 5.32 0.51
CA ILE A 48 -17.74 4.63 1.65
C ILE A 48 -16.82 3.54 1.09
N SER A 49 -15.63 3.40 1.64
CA SER A 49 -14.74 2.29 1.29
C SER A 49 -14.01 1.77 2.51
N ALA A 50 -13.75 0.48 2.51
CA ALA A 50 -12.82 -0.18 3.40
C ALA A 50 -11.52 -0.48 2.63
N THR A 51 -10.37 -0.31 3.26
CA THR A 51 -9.07 -0.60 2.66
C THR A 51 -8.10 -1.03 3.74
N MET A 52 -7.12 -1.84 3.37
CA MET A 52 -5.94 -2.05 4.21
C MET A 52 -4.81 -1.14 3.76
N ASP A 53 -4.10 -0.56 4.72
CA ASP A 53 -2.88 0.22 4.51
C ASP A 53 -1.78 -0.35 5.41
N VAL A 54 -0.57 -0.42 4.90
CA VAL A 54 0.59 -0.89 5.66
C VAL A 54 1.66 0.17 5.56
N MET A 55 2.04 0.76 6.66
CA MET A 55 3.02 1.84 6.73
C MET A 55 4.35 1.32 7.27
N PRO A 56 5.46 1.44 6.52
CA PRO A 56 6.78 1.12 7.03
C PRO A 56 7.20 2.20 8.04
N THR A 57 7.28 1.86 9.33
CA THR A 57 7.55 2.83 10.40
C THR A 57 9.04 3.01 10.66
N ASP A 58 9.82 1.94 10.55
CA ASP A 58 11.28 1.97 10.62
C ASP A 58 11.86 0.78 9.81
N VAL A 59 13.18 0.58 9.84
CA VAL A 59 13.84 -0.60 9.25
C VAL A 59 13.25 -1.85 9.89
N HIS A 60 12.72 -2.75 9.06
CA HIS A 60 12.05 -3.98 9.48
C HIS A 60 10.84 -3.80 10.41
N GLU A 61 10.33 -2.56 10.57
CA GLU A 61 9.11 -2.30 11.32
C GLU A 61 7.99 -1.75 10.43
N PHE A 62 6.76 -2.11 10.75
CA PHE A 62 5.60 -1.65 10.00
C PHE A 62 4.35 -1.56 10.89
N LEU A 63 3.38 -0.76 10.44
CA LEU A 63 2.08 -0.59 11.07
C LEU A 63 0.98 -0.93 10.07
N PRO A 64 0.30 -2.09 10.22
CA PRO A 64 -0.83 -2.44 9.38
C PRO A 64 -2.10 -1.80 9.94
N MET A 65 -2.92 -1.24 9.07
CA MET A 65 -4.16 -0.57 9.40
C MET A 65 -5.31 -1.06 8.54
N PHE A 66 -6.47 -1.28 9.16
CA PHE A 66 -7.74 -1.39 8.45
C PHE A 66 -8.44 -0.03 8.50
N ILE A 67 -8.83 0.50 7.36
CA ILE A 67 -9.34 1.88 7.26
C ILE A 67 -10.72 1.90 6.63
N LEU A 68 -11.70 2.36 7.38
CA LEU A 68 -12.98 2.80 6.84
C LEU A 68 -12.89 4.30 6.53
N LYS A 69 -13.24 4.69 5.32
CA LYS A 69 -13.22 6.11 4.92
C LYS A 69 -14.47 6.50 4.20
N THR A 70 -14.90 7.74 4.43
CA THR A 70 -15.99 8.38 3.70
C THR A 70 -15.69 9.86 3.52
N LYS A 71 -16.41 10.50 2.62
CA LYS A 71 -16.53 11.94 2.50
C LYS A 71 -18.01 12.29 2.33
N CYS A 72 -18.47 13.37 2.94
CA CYS A 72 -19.84 13.81 2.82
C CYS A 72 -19.95 15.33 3.02
N PHE A 73 -21.11 15.90 2.69
CA PHE A 73 -21.45 17.25 3.10
C PHE A 73 -21.69 17.29 4.62
N TYR A 74 -21.46 18.43 5.26
CA TYR A 74 -21.68 18.61 6.71
C TYR A 74 -23.10 18.31 7.15
N SER A 75 -24.11 18.60 6.29
CA SER A 75 -25.49 18.23 6.53
C SER A 75 -25.74 16.73 6.65
N ASN A 76 -24.87 15.92 6.06
CA ASN A 76 -25.03 14.47 5.93
C ASN A 76 -24.13 13.67 6.88
N ILE A 77 -23.41 14.35 7.82
CA ILE A 77 -22.49 13.68 8.75
C ILE A 77 -23.19 12.55 9.52
N LYS A 78 -24.36 12.83 10.09
CA LYS A 78 -25.14 11.80 10.82
C LYS A 78 -25.42 10.59 9.94
N LYS A 79 -25.95 10.80 8.75
CA LYS A 79 -26.28 9.70 7.83
C LYS A 79 -25.05 8.93 7.37
N ALA A 80 -23.90 9.62 7.15
CA ALA A 80 -22.65 8.99 6.82
C ALA A 80 -22.16 8.05 7.95
N PHE A 81 -22.29 8.46 9.22
CA PHE A 81 -21.97 7.60 10.36
C PHE A 81 -22.96 6.45 10.55
N ASP A 82 -24.26 6.67 10.29
CA ASP A 82 -25.24 5.59 10.30
C ASP A 82 -24.90 4.52 9.27
N LEU A 83 -24.49 4.93 8.04
CA LEU A 83 -24.04 4.01 7.00
C LEU A 83 -22.69 3.35 7.32
N LEU A 84 -21.76 4.06 7.98
CA LEU A 84 -20.50 3.45 8.45
C LEU A 84 -20.77 2.37 9.50
N LYS A 85 -21.71 2.58 10.42
CA LYS A 85 -22.13 1.58 11.42
C LYS A 85 -22.77 0.37 10.73
N GLU A 86 -23.63 0.60 9.76
CA GLU A 86 -24.27 -0.45 8.96
C GLU A 86 -23.24 -1.33 8.27
N VAL A 87 -22.25 -0.70 7.61
CA VAL A 87 -21.14 -1.39 6.93
C VAL A 87 -20.26 -2.16 7.92
N ALA A 88 -19.91 -1.57 9.07
CA ALA A 88 -18.96 -2.16 10.00
C ALA A 88 -19.57 -3.28 10.86
N PHE A 89 -20.83 -3.13 11.29
CA PHE A 89 -21.40 -3.98 12.34
C PHE A 89 -22.57 -4.87 11.88
N GLU A 90 -23.24 -4.49 10.78
CA GLU A 90 -24.47 -5.14 10.33
C GLU A 90 -24.28 -5.95 9.03
N SER A 91 -23.05 -6.03 8.49
CA SER A 91 -22.76 -6.78 7.28
C SER A 91 -22.96 -8.28 7.44
N LYS A 92 -23.71 -8.91 6.53
CA LYS A 92 -23.97 -10.36 6.50
C LYS A 92 -22.83 -11.07 5.81
N LEU A 93 -21.92 -11.63 6.60
CA LEU A 93 -20.68 -12.27 6.14
C LEU A 93 -20.86 -13.78 5.83
N ASP A 94 -22.10 -14.28 5.78
CA ASP A 94 -22.40 -15.70 5.63
C ASP A 94 -23.40 -16.02 4.50
N ASN A 95 -23.61 -15.10 3.56
CA ASN A 95 -24.39 -15.38 2.36
C ASN A 95 -23.54 -16.20 1.38
N LYS A 96 -23.68 -17.52 1.40
CA LYS A 96 -22.87 -18.48 0.61
C LYS A 96 -22.85 -18.13 -0.88
N LYS A 97 -24.03 -17.82 -1.46
CA LYS A 97 -24.12 -17.48 -2.89
C LYS A 97 -23.34 -16.19 -3.20
N ARG A 98 -23.54 -15.16 -2.36
CA ARG A 98 -22.90 -13.85 -2.57
C ARG A 98 -21.38 -13.93 -2.39
N LEU A 99 -20.90 -14.64 -1.36
CA LEU A 99 -19.47 -14.85 -1.17
C LEU A 99 -18.81 -15.55 -2.35
N LYS A 100 -19.46 -16.60 -2.90
CA LYS A 100 -18.95 -17.32 -4.09
C LYS A 100 -18.83 -16.39 -5.31
N GLU A 101 -19.82 -15.53 -5.54
CA GLU A 101 -19.79 -14.54 -6.62
C GLU A 101 -18.64 -13.55 -6.44
N ILE A 102 -18.48 -13.00 -5.23
CA ILE A 102 -17.43 -11.99 -4.95
C ILE A 102 -16.03 -12.62 -5.03
N ILE A 103 -15.82 -13.81 -4.47
CA ILE A 103 -14.52 -14.52 -4.58
C ILE A 103 -14.15 -14.75 -6.05
N GLY A 104 -15.12 -15.15 -6.89
CA GLY A 104 -14.88 -15.32 -8.32
C GLY A 104 -14.49 -14.01 -9.03
N GLN A 105 -15.08 -12.88 -8.63
CA GLN A 105 -14.72 -11.56 -9.15
C GLN A 105 -13.31 -11.15 -8.70
N ILE A 106 -12.99 -11.31 -7.41
CA ILE A 106 -11.67 -10.97 -6.86
C ILE A 106 -10.59 -11.85 -7.48
N TYR A 107 -10.81 -13.17 -7.61
CA TYR A 107 -9.88 -14.08 -8.28
C TYR A 107 -9.57 -13.62 -9.70
N THR A 108 -10.61 -13.26 -10.46
CA THR A 108 -10.46 -12.76 -11.83
C THR A 108 -9.68 -11.45 -11.88
N ASN A 109 -9.99 -10.50 -10.99
CA ASN A 109 -9.31 -9.22 -10.92
C ASN A 109 -7.83 -9.36 -10.52
N LEU A 110 -7.52 -10.21 -9.54
CA LEU A 110 -6.14 -10.48 -9.14
C LEU A 110 -5.34 -11.11 -10.28
N LYS A 111 -5.93 -12.06 -11.01
CA LYS A 111 -5.29 -12.68 -12.19
C LYS A 111 -4.99 -11.66 -13.29
N ILE A 112 -5.91 -10.74 -13.57
CA ILE A 112 -5.70 -9.65 -14.52
C ILE A 112 -4.58 -8.72 -14.02
N THR A 113 -4.62 -8.33 -12.75
CA THR A 113 -3.63 -7.45 -12.13
C THR A 113 -2.22 -8.02 -12.20
N LEU A 114 -2.05 -9.31 -11.90
CA LEU A 114 -0.76 -10.01 -12.01
C LEU A 114 -0.22 -10.02 -13.44
N THR A 115 -1.11 -10.03 -14.45
CA THR A 115 -0.72 -10.05 -15.86
C THR A 115 -0.44 -8.64 -16.40
N GLU A 116 -1.28 -7.66 -16.09
CA GLU A 116 -1.20 -6.32 -16.69
C GLU A 116 -0.29 -5.36 -15.92
N THR A 117 -0.26 -5.49 -14.59
CA THR A 117 0.57 -4.68 -13.71
C THR A 117 1.58 -5.50 -12.91
N GLY A 118 2.04 -6.61 -13.47
CA GLY A 118 2.93 -7.58 -12.84
C GLY A 118 4.25 -7.00 -12.31
N HIS A 119 4.69 -5.84 -12.83
CA HIS A 119 5.82 -5.10 -12.27
C HIS A 119 5.64 -4.74 -10.79
N LYS A 120 4.42 -4.36 -10.36
CA LYS A 120 4.14 -4.07 -8.94
C LYS A 120 4.22 -5.32 -8.09
N SER A 121 3.67 -6.43 -8.60
CA SER A 121 3.71 -7.72 -7.91
C SER A 121 5.14 -8.27 -7.84
N ALA A 122 5.92 -8.17 -8.93
CA ALA A 122 7.31 -8.59 -8.96
C ALA A 122 8.18 -7.78 -7.99
N ALA A 123 8.00 -6.45 -7.95
CA ALA A 123 8.72 -5.58 -7.02
C ALA A 123 8.37 -5.88 -5.56
N ASN A 124 7.07 -6.00 -5.23
CA ASN A 124 6.66 -6.32 -3.87
C ASN A 124 7.13 -7.72 -3.46
N ARG A 125 7.04 -8.70 -4.37
CA ARG A 125 7.54 -10.05 -4.11
C ARG A 125 9.05 -10.08 -3.85
N ALA A 126 9.86 -9.38 -4.65
CA ALA A 126 11.30 -9.26 -4.44
C ALA A 126 11.63 -8.61 -3.09
N MET A 127 10.91 -7.57 -2.69
CA MET A 127 11.07 -6.93 -1.38
C MET A 127 10.63 -7.84 -0.23
N SER A 128 9.63 -8.69 -0.41
CA SER A 128 9.10 -9.56 0.65
C SER A 128 10.08 -10.61 1.15
N TYR A 129 11.20 -10.81 0.46
CA TYR A 129 12.25 -11.74 0.88
C TYR A 129 13.13 -11.22 2.02
N PHE A 130 13.08 -9.91 2.32
CA PHE A 130 13.88 -9.29 3.39
C PHE A 130 13.11 -8.23 4.18
N SER A 131 12.05 -7.65 3.65
CA SER A 131 11.25 -6.60 4.28
C SER A 131 9.94 -7.18 4.84
N GLU A 132 9.77 -7.13 6.17
CA GLU A 132 8.54 -7.59 6.85
C GLU A 132 7.32 -6.81 6.36
N TYR A 133 7.48 -5.51 6.11
CA TYR A 133 6.48 -4.66 5.47
C TYR A 133 5.99 -5.23 4.13
N ALA A 134 6.91 -5.57 3.25
CA ALA A 134 6.57 -6.10 1.93
C ALA A 134 6.00 -7.52 2.02
N ALA A 135 6.48 -8.35 2.95
CA ALA A 135 5.95 -9.69 3.19
C ALA A 135 4.51 -9.65 3.75
N TYR A 136 4.20 -8.70 4.63
CA TYR A 136 2.81 -8.47 5.05
C TYR A 136 1.92 -8.03 3.87
N ARG A 137 2.43 -7.15 3.00
CA ARG A 137 1.71 -6.74 1.78
C ARG A 137 1.46 -7.89 0.81
N GLU A 138 2.35 -8.88 0.74
CA GLU A 138 2.11 -10.10 -0.05
C GLU A 138 0.86 -10.86 0.44
N ALA A 139 0.62 -10.88 1.76
CA ALA A 139 -0.55 -11.55 2.34
C ALA A 139 -1.87 -10.80 2.09
N ILE A 140 -1.84 -9.49 1.79
CA ILE A 140 -3.05 -8.68 1.58
C ILE A 140 -3.38 -8.40 0.11
N GLN A 141 -2.40 -8.38 -0.78
CA GLN A 141 -2.62 -7.97 -2.18
C GLN A 141 -1.63 -8.55 -3.20
N GLY A 142 -0.64 -9.34 -2.75
CA GLY A 142 0.40 -9.89 -3.62
C GLY A 142 0.06 -11.26 -4.20
N ILE A 143 1.11 -11.97 -4.63
CA ILE A 143 1.00 -13.33 -5.17
C ILE A 143 0.49 -14.29 -4.09
N THR A 144 0.89 -14.10 -2.83
CA THR A 144 0.39 -14.90 -1.70
C THR A 144 -1.12 -14.76 -1.53
N MET A 145 -1.66 -13.55 -1.64
CA MET A 145 -3.12 -13.33 -1.59
C MET A 145 -3.82 -13.96 -2.80
N TYR A 146 -3.22 -13.86 -3.99
CA TYR A 146 -3.76 -14.51 -5.18
C TYR A 146 -3.89 -16.03 -4.98
N GLU A 147 -2.87 -16.72 -4.47
CA GLU A 147 -2.91 -18.16 -4.23
C GLU A 147 -3.97 -18.53 -3.16
N THR A 148 -4.13 -17.68 -2.14
CA THR A 148 -5.18 -17.86 -1.12
C THR A 148 -6.58 -17.75 -1.74
N VAL A 149 -6.84 -16.70 -2.52
CA VAL A 149 -8.15 -16.49 -3.16
C VAL A 149 -8.42 -17.55 -4.22
N LYS A 150 -7.38 -18.01 -4.93
CA LYS A 150 -7.47 -19.12 -5.88
C LYS A 150 -7.94 -20.40 -5.19
N LYS A 151 -7.35 -20.74 -4.04
CA LYS A 151 -7.78 -21.87 -3.23
C LYS A 151 -9.24 -21.73 -2.79
N TRP A 152 -9.64 -20.57 -2.27
CA TRP A 152 -11.04 -20.30 -1.90
C TRP A 152 -12.00 -20.41 -3.08
N TYR A 153 -11.56 -20.04 -4.29
CA TYR A 153 -12.39 -20.15 -5.49
C TYR A 153 -12.54 -21.60 -5.97
N GLU A 154 -11.44 -22.36 -6.04
CA GLU A 154 -11.39 -23.73 -6.54
C GLU A 154 -12.09 -24.71 -5.56
N ASP A 155 -11.86 -24.55 -4.24
CA ASP A 155 -12.35 -25.44 -3.19
C ASP A 155 -13.47 -24.78 -2.35
N PHE A 156 -14.27 -23.90 -2.95
CA PHE A 156 -15.18 -23.00 -2.22
C PHE A 156 -16.10 -23.72 -1.24
N ASP A 157 -16.66 -24.86 -1.63
CA ASP A 157 -17.64 -25.56 -0.79
C ASP A 157 -17.00 -26.19 0.46
N GLU A 158 -15.72 -26.56 0.38
CA GLU A 158 -14.90 -27.08 1.48
C GLU A 158 -14.37 -25.95 2.38
N GLU A 159 -14.00 -24.80 1.79
CA GLU A 159 -13.45 -23.65 2.50
C GLU A 159 -14.51 -22.69 3.06
N TYR A 160 -15.78 -22.86 2.70
CA TYR A 160 -16.84 -21.91 3.07
C TYR A 160 -16.92 -21.60 4.56
N ASP A 161 -16.92 -22.64 5.41
CA ASP A 161 -17.00 -22.43 6.86
C ASP A 161 -15.74 -21.77 7.41
N ASN A 162 -14.56 -22.07 6.87
CA ASN A 162 -13.29 -21.41 7.22
C ASN A 162 -13.33 -19.93 6.83
N ILE A 163 -13.84 -19.61 5.62
CA ILE A 163 -13.96 -18.23 5.14
C ILE A 163 -14.89 -17.44 6.05
N VAL A 164 -16.08 -17.96 6.37
CA VAL A 164 -17.04 -17.26 7.21
C VAL A 164 -16.51 -17.06 8.63
N ASN A 165 -15.90 -18.07 9.22
CA ASN A 165 -15.33 -17.97 10.56
C ASN A 165 -14.15 -16.98 10.58
N GLY A 166 -13.24 -17.06 9.61
CA GLY A 166 -12.10 -16.13 9.49
C GLY A 166 -12.54 -14.69 9.30
N LEU A 167 -13.58 -14.42 8.49
CA LEU A 167 -14.15 -13.07 8.34
C LEU A 167 -14.73 -12.53 9.65
N LYS A 168 -15.49 -13.35 10.38
CA LYS A 168 -16.11 -12.94 11.66
C LYS A 168 -15.05 -12.70 12.74
N GLU A 169 -14.03 -13.56 12.79
CA GLU A 169 -12.93 -13.41 13.74
C GLU A 169 -12.07 -12.19 13.43
N ALA A 170 -11.71 -11.99 12.15
CA ALA A 170 -10.98 -10.79 11.72
C ALA A 170 -11.76 -9.50 12.04
N ALA A 171 -13.07 -9.45 11.72
CA ALA A 171 -13.90 -8.29 12.04
C ALA A 171 -13.94 -8.00 13.55
N LYS A 172 -14.04 -9.03 14.38
CA LYS A 172 -14.06 -8.89 15.85
C LYS A 172 -12.74 -8.34 16.38
N MET A 173 -11.60 -8.80 15.87
CA MET A 173 -10.29 -8.31 16.28
C MET A 173 -9.97 -6.89 15.76
N ILE A 174 -10.46 -6.55 14.57
CA ILE A 174 -10.23 -5.24 13.97
C ILE A 174 -11.04 -4.16 14.67
N PHE A 175 -12.36 -4.38 14.84
CA PHE A 175 -13.29 -3.37 15.31
C PHE A 175 -13.37 -3.28 16.84
N GLU A 176 -12.22 -3.31 17.53
CA GLU A 176 -12.10 -3.05 18.97
C GLU A 176 -11.83 -1.57 19.24
N LYS A 177 -12.29 -1.07 20.40
CA LYS A 177 -12.15 0.36 20.80
C LYS A 177 -10.69 0.80 20.85
N GLN A 178 -9.83 -0.03 21.45
CA GLN A 178 -8.40 0.25 21.63
C GLN A 178 -7.62 0.40 20.31
N ASN A 179 -8.14 -0.18 19.22
CA ASN A 179 -7.47 -0.16 17.91
C ASN A 179 -7.77 1.12 17.10
N MET A 180 -8.81 1.89 17.49
CA MET A 180 -9.36 2.93 16.63
C MET A 180 -8.64 4.27 16.78
N THR A 181 -8.28 4.85 15.64
CA THR A 181 -7.84 6.23 15.48
C THR A 181 -8.73 6.93 14.45
N ILE A 182 -9.11 8.17 14.74
CA ILE A 182 -9.95 8.99 13.85
C ILE A 182 -9.10 10.06 13.19
N SER A 183 -9.16 10.13 11.85
CA SER A 183 -8.55 11.20 11.08
C SER A 183 -9.64 11.99 10.35
N TYR A 184 -9.67 13.27 10.58
CA TYR A 184 -10.61 14.21 9.97
C TYR A 184 -9.86 15.20 9.07
N THR A 185 -10.43 15.49 7.92
CA THR A 185 -9.98 16.54 7.00
C THR A 185 -11.18 17.36 6.58
N GLY A 186 -11.20 18.62 6.90
CA GLY A 186 -12.33 19.51 6.62
C GLY A 186 -12.23 20.84 7.38
N LYS A 187 -13.36 21.52 7.55
CA LYS A 187 -13.42 22.79 8.30
C LYS A 187 -13.16 22.58 9.80
N GLU A 188 -12.58 23.57 10.43
CA GLU A 188 -12.14 23.53 11.83
C GLU A 188 -13.29 23.28 12.82
N GLU A 189 -14.50 23.78 12.52
CA GLU A 189 -15.66 23.66 13.42
C GLU A 189 -16.36 22.28 13.36
N ALA A 190 -16.09 21.47 12.33
CA ALA A 190 -16.81 20.22 12.11
C ALA A 190 -16.59 19.12 13.17
N PRO A 191 -15.44 19.00 13.86
CA PRO A 191 -15.27 18.03 14.94
C PRO A 191 -16.33 18.12 16.03
N GLU A 192 -16.80 19.33 16.36
CA GLU A 192 -17.87 19.52 17.33
C GLU A 192 -19.22 18.90 16.89
N PHE A 193 -19.52 18.96 15.57
CA PHE A 193 -20.72 18.36 15.00
C PHE A 193 -20.62 16.84 14.87
N MET A 194 -19.41 16.31 14.84
CA MET A 194 -19.16 14.86 14.70
C MET A 194 -19.12 14.13 16.03
N LYS A 195 -18.97 14.81 17.16
CA LYS A 195 -18.69 14.20 18.46
C LYS A 195 -19.71 13.14 18.85
N ALA A 196 -21.00 13.46 18.77
CA ALA A 196 -22.07 12.52 19.10
C ALA A 196 -22.09 11.30 18.19
N GLU A 197 -21.81 11.48 16.90
CA GLU A 197 -21.80 10.41 15.91
C GLU A 197 -20.58 9.49 16.09
N VAL A 198 -19.44 10.06 16.46
CA VAL A 198 -18.23 9.33 16.84
C VAL A 198 -18.47 8.50 18.10
N GLU A 199 -19.03 9.10 19.15
CA GLU A 199 -19.39 8.40 20.39
C GLU A 199 -20.34 7.23 20.10
N SER A 200 -21.37 7.46 19.28
CA SER A 200 -22.31 6.42 18.85
C SER A 200 -21.67 5.31 18.01
N PHE A 201 -20.64 5.63 17.22
CA PHE A 201 -19.87 4.60 16.49
C PHE A 201 -19.03 3.76 17.47
N ILE A 202 -18.37 4.40 18.44
CA ILE A 202 -17.56 3.74 19.47
C ILE A 202 -18.39 2.76 20.31
N GLU A 203 -19.66 3.08 20.60
CA GLU A 203 -20.57 2.19 21.31
C GLU A 203 -20.85 0.87 20.56
N GLY A 204 -20.76 0.86 19.23
CA GLY A 204 -20.93 -0.33 18.39
C GLY A 204 -19.69 -1.21 18.30
N LEU A 205 -18.51 -0.73 18.72
CA LEU A 205 -17.27 -1.49 18.67
C LEU A 205 -17.27 -2.66 19.68
N TYR A 206 -16.55 -3.70 19.32
CA TYR A 206 -16.34 -4.83 20.23
C TYR A 206 -15.56 -4.41 21.46
N GLU A 207 -15.81 -5.13 22.56
CA GLU A 207 -15.03 -4.95 23.79
C GLU A 207 -13.58 -5.35 23.56
N ASP A 208 -12.68 -4.53 24.12
CA ASP A 208 -11.25 -4.75 24.01
C ASP A 208 -10.84 -6.10 24.57
N GLN A 209 -10.14 -6.89 23.80
CA GLN A 209 -9.54 -8.12 24.26
C GLN A 209 -8.10 -7.87 24.71
N LYS A 210 -7.56 -8.78 25.51
CA LYS A 210 -6.15 -8.73 25.84
C LYS A 210 -5.35 -8.92 24.57
N GLN A 211 -4.63 -7.87 24.16
CA GLN A 211 -3.76 -7.94 22.99
C GLN A 211 -2.64 -8.95 23.22
N GLY A 212 -2.40 -9.76 22.19
CA GLY A 212 -1.22 -10.63 22.09
C GLY A 212 0.06 -9.86 21.81
N GLU A 213 1.12 -10.57 21.44
CA GLU A 213 2.30 -9.94 20.85
C GLU A 213 1.98 -9.33 19.50
N LYS A 214 2.74 -8.29 19.11
CA LYS A 214 2.67 -7.76 17.75
C LYS A 214 2.98 -8.86 16.73
N VAL A 215 2.26 -8.82 15.62
CA VAL A 215 2.47 -9.75 14.50
C VAL A 215 3.92 -9.69 14.02
N LYS A 216 4.52 -10.86 13.86
CA LYS A 216 5.86 -11.01 13.27
C LYS A 216 5.73 -11.73 11.94
N VAL A 217 6.44 -11.22 10.95
CA VAL A 217 6.45 -11.78 9.61
C VAL A 217 7.83 -12.38 9.36
N THR A 218 7.86 -13.62 8.89
CA THR A 218 9.13 -14.26 8.54
C THR A 218 9.45 -14.01 7.07
N CYS A 219 10.60 -13.40 6.80
CA CYS A 219 11.13 -13.21 5.47
C CYS A 219 12.07 -14.37 5.11
N THR A 220 11.93 -14.90 3.90
CA THR A 220 12.79 -15.96 3.40
C THR A 220 13.34 -15.55 2.05
N LYS A 221 14.66 -15.41 1.92
CA LYS A 221 15.32 -15.08 0.66
C LYS A 221 15.07 -16.17 -0.38
N SER A 222 14.63 -15.77 -1.55
CA SER A 222 14.38 -16.66 -2.68
C SER A 222 14.66 -15.93 -4.00
N ASN A 223 14.91 -16.71 -5.05
CA ASN A 223 14.89 -16.26 -6.43
C ASN A 223 13.79 -17.04 -7.14
N GLU A 224 12.73 -16.35 -7.54
CA GLU A 224 11.54 -16.98 -8.08
C GLU A 224 11.22 -16.44 -9.47
N GLY A 225 10.60 -17.26 -10.28
CA GLY A 225 9.99 -16.89 -11.56
C GLY A 225 8.56 -17.41 -11.64
N PHE A 226 7.61 -16.53 -11.93
CA PHE A 226 6.20 -16.85 -12.08
C PHE A 226 5.83 -16.84 -13.55
N ALA A 227 5.42 -17.99 -14.09
CA ALA A 227 5.00 -18.11 -15.48
C ALA A 227 3.61 -17.50 -15.68
N THR A 228 3.49 -16.62 -16.66
CA THR A 228 2.21 -16.04 -17.11
C THR A 228 1.97 -16.35 -18.58
N ALA A 229 0.74 -16.15 -19.05
CA ALA A 229 0.40 -16.31 -20.47
C ALA A 229 0.92 -15.15 -21.35
N GLY A 230 1.58 -14.15 -20.78
CA GLY A 230 2.09 -12.99 -21.48
C GLY A 230 3.38 -13.28 -22.26
N GLY A 231 3.59 -12.56 -23.38
CA GLY A 231 4.84 -12.60 -24.16
C GLY A 231 5.92 -11.63 -23.66
N VAL A 232 5.76 -11.04 -22.47
CA VAL A 232 6.69 -10.07 -21.87
C VAL A 232 6.90 -10.40 -20.41
N GLN A 233 7.97 -9.86 -19.83
CA GLN A 233 8.37 -10.10 -18.45
C GLN A 233 8.28 -8.83 -17.61
N TYR A 234 8.36 -9.02 -16.29
CA TYR A 234 8.51 -7.99 -15.27
C TYR A 234 9.68 -8.41 -14.39
N VAL A 235 10.84 -7.81 -14.63
CA VAL A 235 12.10 -8.18 -13.98
C VAL A 235 12.34 -7.27 -12.80
N ALA A 236 12.40 -7.82 -11.59
CA ALA A 236 12.59 -7.05 -10.37
C ALA A 236 13.82 -7.51 -9.59
N CYS A 237 14.53 -6.54 -9.03
CA CYS A 237 15.60 -6.74 -8.06
C CYS A 237 15.36 -5.76 -6.89
N ALA A 238 15.55 -6.21 -5.65
CA ALA A 238 15.33 -5.38 -4.47
C ALA A 238 16.34 -5.71 -3.35
N GLY A 239 16.59 -4.73 -2.48
CA GLY A 239 17.44 -4.85 -1.31
C GLY A 239 17.15 -3.75 -0.31
N ASN A 240 17.79 -3.79 0.85
CA ASN A 240 17.73 -2.72 1.83
C ASN A 240 19.14 -2.16 2.07
N PHE A 241 19.37 -0.89 1.67
CA PHE A 241 20.69 -0.27 1.80
C PHE A 241 21.05 0.07 3.25
N LYS A 242 20.08 0.20 4.15
CA LYS A 242 20.39 0.40 5.58
C LYS A 242 20.92 -0.85 6.24
N ASP A 243 20.56 -2.04 5.77
CA ASP A 243 21.19 -3.30 6.22
C ASP A 243 22.69 -3.37 5.86
N ALA A 244 23.09 -2.63 4.83
CA ALA A 244 24.50 -2.44 4.48
C ALA A 244 25.19 -1.28 5.25
N GLY A 245 24.48 -0.62 6.16
CA GLY A 245 25.00 0.50 6.97
C GLY A 245 24.97 1.86 6.28
N LEU A 246 24.23 1.98 5.18
CA LEU A 246 24.07 3.23 4.45
C LEU A 246 22.85 4.02 4.94
N GLU A 247 22.92 5.35 4.85
CA GLU A 247 21.89 6.24 5.34
C GLU A 247 21.04 6.84 4.20
N TYR A 248 19.78 7.12 4.50
CA TYR A 248 18.90 7.83 3.55
C TYR A 248 19.27 9.31 3.47
N THR A 249 19.41 9.83 2.26
CA THR A 249 19.61 11.25 1.99
C THR A 249 18.72 11.75 0.86
N GLY A 250 18.53 13.08 0.78
CA GLY A 250 17.81 13.69 -0.34
C GLY A 250 18.48 13.47 -1.71
N ALA A 251 19.79 13.13 -1.73
CA ALA A 251 20.50 12.78 -2.97
C ALA A 251 19.93 11.51 -3.62
N LEU A 252 19.38 10.55 -2.85
CA LEU A 252 18.69 9.38 -3.40
C LEU A 252 17.44 9.73 -4.23
N LYS A 253 16.74 10.84 -3.90
CA LYS A 253 15.63 11.33 -4.73
C LYS A 253 16.11 11.91 -6.06
N VAL A 254 17.26 12.57 -6.03
CA VAL A 254 17.89 13.09 -7.26
C VAL A 254 18.43 11.93 -8.10
N LEU A 255 19.05 10.92 -7.47
CA LEU A 255 19.48 9.70 -8.14
C LEU A 255 18.31 8.94 -8.78
N GLN A 256 17.17 8.86 -8.10
CA GLN A 256 15.96 8.26 -8.68
C GLN A 256 15.50 8.99 -9.95
N MET A 257 15.60 10.32 -9.98
CA MET A 257 15.32 11.14 -11.17
C MET A 257 16.33 10.84 -12.29
N ILE A 258 17.63 10.80 -11.97
CA ILE A 258 18.71 10.46 -12.93
C ILE A 258 18.47 9.06 -13.51
N PHE A 259 18.25 8.06 -12.70
CA PHE A 259 18.00 6.70 -13.18
C PHE A 259 16.76 6.61 -14.08
N SER A 260 15.69 7.34 -13.74
CA SER A 260 14.45 7.31 -14.49
C SER A 260 14.52 7.92 -15.88
N TYR A 261 15.47 8.85 -16.13
CA TYR A 261 15.56 9.58 -17.40
C TYR A 261 16.85 9.31 -18.18
N GLU A 262 17.92 8.91 -17.50
CA GLU A 262 19.21 8.67 -18.15
C GLU A 262 19.55 7.17 -18.16
N TYR A 263 19.95 6.60 -17.05
CA TYR A 263 20.52 5.24 -17.02
C TYR A 263 19.51 4.16 -17.37
N LEU A 264 18.48 3.96 -16.54
CA LEU A 264 17.50 2.89 -16.75
C LEU A 264 16.70 3.11 -18.03
N TRP A 265 16.31 4.34 -18.31
CA TRP A 265 15.58 4.66 -19.53
C TRP A 265 16.36 4.29 -20.77
N ILE A 266 17.65 4.67 -20.83
CA ILE A 266 18.49 4.39 -21.98
C ILE A 266 18.81 2.91 -22.12
N GLN A 267 19.22 2.24 -21.03
CA GLN A 267 19.66 0.86 -21.09
C GLN A 267 18.49 -0.13 -21.24
N ILE A 268 17.44 0.05 -20.42
CA ILE A 268 16.31 -0.89 -20.36
C ILE A 268 15.27 -0.60 -21.45
N ARG A 269 14.88 0.68 -21.62
CA ARG A 269 13.82 1.02 -22.56
C ARG A 269 14.35 1.23 -23.99
N VAL A 270 15.30 2.15 -24.16
CA VAL A 270 15.75 2.55 -25.51
C VAL A 270 16.55 1.44 -26.19
N LYS A 271 17.53 0.87 -25.51
CA LYS A 271 18.37 -0.21 -26.03
C LYS A 271 17.74 -1.58 -25.83
N GLY A 272 17.16 -1.85 -24.64
CA GLY A 272 16.61 -3.15 -24.28
C GLY A 272 15.22 -3.41 -24.85
N GLY A 273 14.45 -2.36 -25.22
CA GLY A 273 13.12 -2.51 -25.82
C GLY A 273 11.99 -2.75 -24.80
N ALA A 274 12.23 -2.64 -23.51
CA ALA A 274 11.18 -2.66 -22.51
C ALA A 274 10.24 -1.45 -22.65
N TYR A 275 8.98 -1.59 -22.24
CA TYR A 275 8.04 -0.48 -22.30
C TYR A 275 8.31 0.57 -21.21
N GLY A 276 8.84 0.17 -20.06
CA GLY A 276 9.24 1.04 -18.97
C GLY A 276 10.19 0.39 -17.98
N CYS A 277 10.75 1.22 -17.12
CA CYS A 277 11.59 0.83 -16.00
C CYS A 277 11.39 1.83 -14.84
N MET A 278 11.50 1.35 -13.63
CA MET A 278 11.32 2.16 -12.41
C MET A 278 12.36 1.77 -11.38
N CYS A 279 12.70 2.72 -10.52
CA CYS A 279 13.43 2.47 -9.30
C CYS A 279 12.81 3.26 -8.14
N SER A 280 13.04 2.82 -6.92
CA SER A 280 12.66 3.56 -5.72
C SER A 280 13.66 3.33 -4.60
N PHE A 281 13.78 4.33 -3.73
CA PHE A 281 14.59 4.31 -2.52
C PHE A 281 13.74 4.88 -1.39
N SER A 282 13.39 4.06 -0.41
CA SER A 282 12.60 4.49 0.74
C SER A 282 13.50 5.02 1.86
N ASP A 283 12.94 5.81 2.74
CA ASP A 283 13.65 6.30 3.92
C ASP A 283 13.83 5.21 5.01
N GLN A 284 13.15 4.07 4.89
CA GLN A 284 13.41 2.87 5.69
C GLN A 284 14.51 1.98 5.09
N GLY A 285 15.05 2.34 3.92
CA GLY A 285 16.15 1.63 3.28
C GLY A 285 15.75 0.70 2.14
N ASP A 286 14.47 0.36 2.01
CA ASP A 286 14.02 -0.51 0.93
C ASP A 286 14.26 0.16 -0.43
N SER A 287 14.95 -0.56 -1.30
CA SER A 287 15.27 -0.12 -2.65
C SER A 287 14.88 -1.19 -3.66
N MET A 288 14.46 -0.75 -4.85
CA MET A 288 14.12 -1.67 -5.92
C MET A 288 14.41 -1.11 -7.30
N PHE A 289 14.70 -2.02 -8.22
CA PHE A 289 14.62 -1.82 -9.67
C PHE A 289 13.55 -2.76 -10.22
N VAL A 290 12.76 -2.29 -11.18
CA VAL A 290 11.77 -3.14 -11.86
C VAL A 290 11.53 -2.68 -13.28
N THR A 291 11.37 -3.64 -14.22
CA THR A 291 10.96 -3.37 -15.59
C THR A 291 9.47 -3.56 -15.81
N TYR A 292 8.95 -2.92 -16.84
CA TYR A 292 7.56 -3.04 -17.27
C TYR A 292 7.49 -3.49 -18.73
N ARG A 293 6.85 -4.64 -18.96
CA ARG A 293 6.73 -5.27 -20.30
C ARG A 293 8.08 -5.37 -21.00
N ASP A 294 8.97 -6.14 -20.39
CA ASP A 294 10.35 -6.31 -20.81
C ASP A 294 10.51 -7.57 -21.69
N PRO A 295 11.11 -7.50 -22.88
CA PRO A 295 11.44 -8.69 -23.66
C PRO A 295 12.67 -9.45 -23.14
N ASN A 296 13.46 -8.83 -22.25
CA ASN A 296 14.73 -9.37 -21.75
C ASN A 296 14.65 -9.77 -20.28
N LEU A 297 15.50 -10.70 -19.86
CA LEU A 297 15.68 -11.08 -18.46
C LEU A 297 17.12 -10.84 -18.00
N SER A 298 18.06 -11.55 -18.60
CA SER A 298 19.47 -11.52 -18.19
C SER A 298 20.12 -10.17 -18.42
N GLU A 299 19.78 -9.53 -19.54
CA GLU A 299 20.28 -8.20 -19.90
C GLU A 299 19.80 -7.14 -18.90
N SER A 300 18.55 -7.26 -18.44
CA SER A 300 18.00 -6.32 -17.44
C SER A 300 18.65 -6.49 -16.08
N TYR A 301 18.91 -7.73 -15.63
CA TYR A 301 19.70 -7.96 -14.42
C TYR A 301 21.11 -7.40 -14.52
N LYS A 302 21.77 -7.57 -15.70
CA LYS A 302 23.09 -6.98 -15.93
C LYS A 302 23.08 -5.46 -15.77
N VAL A 303 22.05 -4.80 -16.29
CA VAL A 303 21.88 -3.33 -16.11
C VAL A 303 21.73 -2.97 -14.63
N TYR A 304 21.01 -3.79 -13.85
CA TYR A 304 20.90 -3.54 -12.41
C TYR A 304 22.23 -3.72 -11.67
N ASP A 305 22.98 -4.76 -12.02
CA ASP A 305 24.32 -5.02 -11.43
C ASP A 305 25.33 -3.92 -11.77
N GLU A 306 25.25 -3.33 -12.97
CA GLU A 306 26.12 -2.23 -13.42
C GLU A 306 25.67 -0.84 -12.92
N ALA A 307 24.55 -0.73 -12.18
CA ALA A 307 24.03 0.56 -11.72
C ALA A 307 24.98 1.29 -10.78
N ALA A 308 25.68 0.55 -9.89
CA ALA A 308 26.67 1.12 -8.96
C ALA A 308 27.86 1.72 -9.70
N ASP A 309 28.36 1.06 -10.75
CA ASP A 309 29.46 1.56 -11.57
C ASP A 309 29.05 2.87 -12.30
N TYR A 310 27.82 2.91 -12.83
CA TYR A 310 27.28 4.15 -13.42
C TYR A 310 27.23 5.29 -12.41
N VAL A 311 26.85 5.05 -11.16
CA VAL A 311 26.80 6.06 -10.10
C VAL A 311 28.20 6.50 -9.71
N ALA A 312 29.17 5.58 -9.59
CA ALA A 312 30.56 5.89 -9.26
C ALA A 312 31.21 6.80 -10.35
N ASP A 313 30.90 6.54 -11.61
CA ASP A 313 31.41 7.28 -12.75
C ASP A 313 30.50 8.46 -13.18
N PHE A 314 29.46 8.77 -12.40
CA PHE A 314 28.50 9.80 -12.76
C PHE A 314 29.18 11.14 -12.99
N ASP A 315 28.93 11.73 -14.17
CA ASP A 315 29.46 13.03 -14.58
C ASP A 315 28.36 13.88 -15.20
N ALA A 316 28.14 15.06 -14.63
CA ALA A 316 27.13 16.00 -15.09
C ALA A 316 27.60 17.44 -14.86
N ASP A 317 27.37 18.30 -15.84
CA ASP A 317 27.63 19.71 -15.67
C ASP A 317 26.57 20.41 -14.78
N ASP A 318 26.83 21.67 -14.41
CA ASP A 318 25.93 22.46 -13.57
C ASP A 318 24.50 22.58 -14.14
N ARG A 319 24.35 22.55 -15.46
CA ARG A 319 23.06 22.67 -16.13
C ARG A 319 22.25 21.39 -15.98
N ASP A 320 22.88 20.27 -16.16
CA ASP A 320 22.24 18.95 -16.01
C ASP A 320 21.90 18.68 -14.54
N MET A 321 22.80 18.97 -13.60
CA MET A 321 22.49 18.89 -12.17
C MET A 321 21.27 19.74 -11.80
N LYS A 322 21.19 20.99 -12.29
CA LYS A 322 20.01 21.86 -12.08
C LYS A 322 18.73 21.24 -12.66
N LYS A 323 18.80 20.62 -13.84
CA LYS A 323 17.67 19.91 -14.46
C LYS A 323 17.13 18.80 -13.55
N TYR A 324 18.02 17.95 -13.01
CA TYR A 324 17.63 16.86 -12.11
C TYR A 324 17.06 17.37 -10.79
N ILE A 325 17.69 18.38 -10.19
CA ILE A 325 17.19 19.02 -8.95
C ILE A 325 15.79 19.62 -9.17
N ILE A 326 15.61 20.40 -10.24
CA ILE A 326 14.31 21.02 -10.57
C ILE A 326 13.24 19.94 -10.80
N GLY A 327 13.56 18.86 -11.53
CA GLY A 327 12.65 17.76 -11.75
C GLY A 327 12.26 17.06 -10.44
N THR A 328 13.21 16.85 -9.55
CA THR A 328 12.99 16.26 -8.22
C THR A 328 12.11 17.16 -7.35
N ILE A 329 12.44 18.46 -7.24
CA ILE A 329 11.61 19.42 -6.49
C ILE A 329 10.21 19.54 -7.08
N GLY A 330 10.09 19.57 -8.41
CA GLY A 330 8.79 19.59 -9.08
C GLY A 330 7.89 18.40 -8.70
N SER A 331 8.47 17.21 -8.54
CA SER A 331 7.74 16.02 -8.07
C SER A 331 7.38 16.09 -6.57
N MET A 332 8.22 16.73 -5.74
CA MET A 332 7.97 16.90 -4.31
C MET A 332 6.91 17.97 -4.02
N ASP A 333 6.82 18.99 -4.87
CA ASP A 333 5.95 20.16 -4.70
C ASP A 333 4.68 20.09 -5.54
N MET A 334 4.27 18.92 -5.98
CA MET A 334 3.02 18.78 -6.71
C MET A 334 1.84 19.35 -5.90
N PRO A 335 0.98 20.18 -6.53
CA PRO A 335 -0.22 20.67 -5.89
C PRO A 335 -1.08 19.49 -5.34
N MET A 336 -1.55 19.63 -4.13
CA MET A 336 -2.38 18.61 -3.47
C MET A 336 -3.77 19.16 -3.17
N GLU A 337 -4.80 18.34 -3.40
CA GLU A 337 -6.13 18.62 -2.89
C GLU A 337 -6.18 18.40 -1.35
N ALA A 338 -7.21 18.95 -0.70
CA ALA A 338 -7.37 18.83 0.75
C ALA A 338 -7.39 17.35 1.22
N VAL A 339 -7.97 16.45 0.44
CA VAL A 339 -7.99 15.01 0.74
C VAL A 339 -6.60 14.39 0.73
N ASP A 340 -5.73 14.81 -0.20
CA ASP A 340 -4.36 14.32 -0.31
C ASP A 340 -3.48 14.90 0.81
N MET A 341 -3.68 16.19 1.14
CA MET A 341 -3.05 16.81 2.30
C MET A 341 -3.40 16.07 3.60
N GLY A 342 -4.68 15.73 3.78
CA GLY A 342 -5.13 14.94 4.92
C GLY A 342 -4.58 13.51 4.93
N ALA A 343 -4.40 12.89 3.76
CA ALA A 343 -3.76 11.58 3.67
C ALA A 343 -2.27 11.64 4.03
N ARG A 344 -1.55 12.64 3.50
CA ARG A 344 -0.13 12.87 3.82
C ARG A 344 0.07 13.15 5.31
N SER A 345 -0.78 13.99 5.90
CA SER A 345 -0.73 14.30 7.33
C SER A 345 -1.00 13.06 8.20
N PHE A 346 -1.97 12.23 7.79
CA PHE A 346 -2.27 10.96 8.45
C PHE A 346 -1.05 10.02 8.47
N HIS A 347 -0.40 9.83 7.32
CA HIS A 347 0.82 9.01 7.24
C HIS A 347 1.97 9.64 8.05
N ALA A 348 2.19 10.94 7.94
CA ALA A 348 3.24 11.64 8.69
C ALA A 348 3.08 11.47 10.21
N TYR A 349 1.84 11.52 10.72
CA TYR A 349 1.54 11.30 12.13
C TYR A 349 2.00 9.91 12.61
N PHE A 350 1.62 8.84 11.90
CA PHE A 350 2.00 7.48 12.29
C PHE A 350 3.48 7.16 12.06
N LEU A 351 4.09 7.80 11.06
CA LEU A 351 5.53 7.65 10.79
C LEU A 351 6.40 8.54 11.69
N GLY A 352 5.80 9.35 12.58
CA GLY A 352 6.54 10.29 13.42
C GLY A 352 7.30 11.36 12.64
N LYS A 353 6.92 11.63 11.37
CA LYS A 353 7.59 12.61 10.50
C LYS A 353 7.12 14.01 10.80
N THR A 354 8.06 14.89 11.09
CA THR A 354 7.83 16.30 11.32
C THR A 354 8.03 17.13 10.04
N GLU A 355 7.56 18.37 10.07
CA GLU A 355 7.83 19.34 8.99
C GLU A 355 9.35 19.59 8.83
N ALA A 356 10.11 19.57 9.94
CA ALA A 356 11.55 19.71 9.93
C ALA A 356 12.25 18.55 9.17
N ASP A 357 11.76 17.33 9.32
CA ASP A 357 12.30 16.16 8.59
C ASP A 357 12.05 16.30 7.08
N LEU A 358 10.86 16.73 6.71
CA LEU A 358 10.53 16.98 5.30
C LEU A 358 11.36 18.13 4.71
N GLN A 359 11.57 19.21 5.47
CA GLN A 359 12.40 20.33 5.06
C GLN A 359 13.87 19.91 4.93
N LYS A 360 14.40 19.11 5.87
CA LYS A 360 15.77 18.56 5.78
C LYS A 360 16.02 17.83 4.46
N VAL A 361 15.11 16.92 4.08
CA VAL A 361 15.23 16.20 2.79
C VAL A 361 15.18 17.17 1.61
N ARG A 362 14.30 18.18 1.67
CA ARG A 362 14.19 19.20 0.64
C ARG A 362 15.48 20.00 0.49
N ASP A 363 16.08 20.42 1.60
CA ASP A 363 17.35 21.17 1.59
C ASP A 363 18.49 20.34 1.01
N GLN A 364 18.54 19.04 1.33
CA GLN A 364 19.49 18.09 0.75
C GLN A 364 19.30 17.94 -0.78
N VAL A 365 18.07 17.93 -1.28
CA VAL A 365 17.81 17.90 -2.72
C VAL A 365 18.27 19.19 -3.38
N LEU A 366 17.97 20.36 -2.78
CA LEU A 366 18.34 21.68 -3.34
C LEU A 366 19.85 21.91 -3.39
N SER A 367 20.59 21.34 -2.44
CA SER A 367 22.06 21.47 -2.36
C SER A 367 22.83 20.30 -2.97
N CYS A 368 22.14 19.34 -3.60
CA CYS A 368 22.74 18.11 -4.13
C CYS A 368 23.77 18.41 -5.22
N THR A 369 24.96 17.84 -5.10
CA THR A 369 26.06 17.93 -6.05
C THR A 369 26.29 16.61 -6.77
N GLN A 370 27.11 16.58 -7.81
CA GLN A 370 27.50 15.33 -8.45
C GLN A 370 28.35 14.45 -7.53
N GLU A 371 29.11 15.04 -6.63
CA GLU A 371 29.88 14.34 -5.60
C GLU A 371 28.96 13.59 -4.63
N ASP A 372 27.83 14.23 -4.25
CA ASP A 372 26.81 13.57 -3.42
C ASP A 372 26.19 12.37 -4.14
N ILE A 373 25.96 12.46 -5.46
CA ILE A 373 25.48 11.33 -6.25
C ILE A 373 26.54 10.22 -6.30
N ARG A 374 27.81 10.52 -6.60
CA ARG A 374 28.89 9.52 -6.62
C ARG A 374 29.09 8.81 -5.27
N ALA A 375 28.87 9.52 -4.17
CA ALA A 375 28.95 8.96 -2.81
C ALA A 375 27.88 7.90 -2.51
N LEU A 376 26.87 7.75 -3.37
CA LEU A 376 25.82 6.71 -3.26
C LEU A 376 26.21 5.38 -3.93
N ALA A 377 27.37 5.29 -4.60
CA ALA A 377 27.78 4.10 -5.35
C ALA A 377 28.01 2.85 -4.50
N PRO A 378 28.56 2.94 -3.27
CA PRO A 378 28.70 1.74 -2.40
C PRO A 378 27.39 1.16 -1.99
#